data_7c07815b6c5ea2d4bcb14efc1555ac41
#
_entry.id   7c07815b6c5ea2d4bcb14efc1555ac41
#
_cell.length_a   1.000
_cell.length_b   1.000
_cell.length_c   1.000
_cell.angle_alpha   90.00
_cell.angle_beta   90.00
_cell.angle_gamma   90.00
#
_symmetry.space_group_name_H-M   'P 1'
#
loop_
_entity.id
_entity.type
_entity.pdbx_description
1 polymer ?
#
loop_
_entity_poly.entity_id
_entity_poly.type
_entity_poly.pdbx_seq_one_letter_code
_entity_poly.pdbx_strand_id
1 'polypeptide(L)'
;KAEIEYLDKDYAAAMESFKHLQAVAENPENKEAAKLGLMRCAELTGQPQEALLAANDLLKEPKLSPEIMSEARYVRAKAYISLKQENKALADLKEISKDTRTIHGAEAKYLLAQLYYDNKDDKNAETVLMNFIENGTPHQYWLARGFILLADIYIRQGDDFQARQYLTSLQNNYKGDDEIAAMIEDRLGK
;
A
#
# COMPACT_ATOMS: atom_id res chain seq x y z
N LYS A 1 28.63 4.42 2.95
CA LYS A 1 28.30 4.25 4.37
C LYS A 1 26.79 4.01 4.54
N ALA A 2 25.93 4.99 4.23
CA ALA A 2 24.47 4.90 4.41
C ALA A 2 23.84 3.64 3.77
N GLU A 3 24.23 3.32 2.53
CA GLU A 3 23.73 2.12 1.83
C GLU A 3 24.17 0.82 2.51
N ILE A 4 25.37 0.76 3.07
CA ILE A 4 25.86 -0.41 3.80
C ILE A 4 25.02 -0.61 5.06
N GLU A 5 24.81 0.44 5.85
CA GLU A 5 23.97 0.42 7.04
C GLU A 5 22.54 0.00 6.71
N TYR A 6 22.00 0.47 5.58
CA TYR A 6 20.69 0.06 5.08
C TYR A 6 20.63 -1.43 4.72
N LEU A 7 21.65 -1.95 4.02
CA LEU A 7 21.74 -3.38 3.65
C LEU A 7 21.93 -4.27 4.89
N ASP A 8 22.64 -3.79 5.89
CA ASP A 8 22.80 -4.46 7.18
C ASP A 8 21.54 -4.37 8.08
N LYS A 9 20.50 -3.71 7.57
CA LYS A 9 19.21 -3.47 8.26
C LYS A 9 19.32 -2.58 9.51
N ASP A 10 20.43 -1.85 9.66
CA ASP A 10 20.55 -0.79 10.66
C ASP A 10 19.93 0.50 10.11
N TYR A 11 18.61 0.48 10.00
CA TYR A 11 17.86 1.59 9.39
C TYR A 11 17.96 2.90 10.18
N ALA A 12 18.21 2.82 11.50
CA ALA A 12 18.41 4.02 12.32
C ALA A 12 19.74 4.69 11.99
N ALA A 13 20.84 3.94 11.93
CA ALA A 13 22.14 4.46 11.53
C ALA A 13 22.13 4.92 10.05
N ALA A 14 21.49 4.15 9.17
CA ALA A 14 21.34 4.52 7.77
C ALA A 14 20.59 5.84 7.60
N MET A 15 19.54 6.08 8.37
CA MET A 15 18.78 7.33 8.35
C MET A 15 19.66 8.53 8.70
N GLU A 16 20.46 8.45 9.75
CA GLU A 16 21.39 9.53 10.11
C GLU A 16 22.46 9.75 9.03
N SER A 17 22.97 8.68 8.44
CA SER A 17 23.95 8.77 7.36
C SER A 17 23.34 9.35 6.07
N PHE A 18 22.08 9.05 5.75
CA PHE A 18 21.36 9.68 4.62
C PHE A 18 21.02 11.15 4.89
N LYS A 19 20.67 11.55 6.12
CA LYS A 19 20.49 12.95 6.51
C LYS A 19 21.80 13.74 6.29
N HIS A 20 22.91 13.16 6.72
CA HIS A 20 24.21 13.78 6.49
C HIS A 20 24.52 13.89 5.00
N LEU A 21 24.28 12.82 4.22
CA LEU A 21 24.48 12.85 2.77
C LEU A 21 23.62 13.93 2.11
N GLN A 22 22.35 14.06 2.49
CA GLN A 22 21.46 15.08 1.96
C GLN A 22 21.97 16.51 2.22
N ALA A 23 22.59 16.74 3.40
CA ALA A 23 23.12 18.04 3.79
C ALA A 23 24.39 18.43 3.02
N VAL A 24 25.25 17.46 2.67
CA VAL A 24 26.56 17.71 2.07
C VAL A 24 26.62 17.40 0.56
N ALA A 25 25.63 16.73 0.00
CA ALA A 25 25.62 16.36 -1.39
C ALA A 25 25.51 17.60 -2.30
N GLU A 26 26.43 17.71 -3.26
CA GLU A 26 26.43 18.79 -4.25
C GLU A 26 25.73 18.35 -5.54
N ASN A 27 25.92 17.09 -5.95
CA ASN A 27 25.33 16.59 -7.19
C ASN A 27 23.89 16.10 -7.00
N PRO A 28 23.04 16.18 -8.05
CA PRO A 28 21.63 15.79 -8.00
C PRO A 28 21.43 14.29 -7.67
N GLU A 29 22.29 13.42 -8.18
CA GLU A 29 22.17 11.96 -7.99
C GLU A 29 22.32 11.57 -6.52
N ASN A 30 23.32 12.13 -5.82
CA ASN A 30 23.49 11.90 -4.40
C ASN A 30 22.37 12.51 -3.56
N LYS A 31 21.80 13.64 -3.98
CA LYS A 31 20.63 14.25 -3.33
C LYS A 31 19.40 13.35 -3.46
N GLU A 32 19.15 12.83 -4.66
CA GLU A 32 18.05 11.89 -4.91
C GLU A 32 18.24 10.60 -4.10
N ALA A 33 19.44 10.01 -4.14
CA ALA A 33 19.78 8.81 -3.37
C ALA A 33 19.58 9.02 -1.85
N ALA A 34 19.98 10.18 -1.32
CA ALA A 34 19.79 10.52 0.09
C ALA A 34 18.29 10.61 0.46
N LYS A 35 17.49 11.30 -0.36
CA LYS A 35 16.04 11.44 -0.15
C LYS A 35 15.31 10.09 -0.21
N LEU A 36 15.67 9.26 -1.20
CA LEU A 36 15.13 7.92 -1.36
C LEU A 36 15.49 7.03 -0.17
N GLY A 37 16.74 7.06 0.27
CA GLY A 37 17.20 6.32 1.43
C GLY A 37 16.49 6.76 2.72
N LEU A 38 16.32 8.06 2.95
CA LEU A 38 15.56 8.59 4.08
C LEU A 38 14.12 8.11 4.09
N MET A 39 13.44 8.19 2.94
CA MET A 39 12.06 7.75 2.79
C MET A 39 11.91 6.26 3.15
N ARG A 40 12.77 5.41 2.61
CA ARG A 40 12.76 3.95 2.87
C ARG A 40 13.06 3.63 4.33
N CYS A 41 14.07 4.26 4.93
CA CYS A 41 14.38 4.06 6.33
C CYS A 41 13.23 4.48 7.24
N ALA A 42 12.59 5.62 6.97
CA ALA A 42 11.46 6.11 7.76
C ALA A 42 10.24 5.18 7.67
N GLU A 43 9.96 4.63 6.49
CA GLU A 43 8.91 3.62 6.31
C GLU A 43 9.22 2.35 7.12
N LEU A 44 10.43 1.79 6.96
CA LEU A 44 10.84 0.55 7.61
C LEU A 44 10.96 0.65 9.13
N THR A 45 11.19 1.84 9.66
CA THR A 45 11.24 2.11 11.10
C THR A 45 9.91 2.57 11.68
N GLY A 46 8.85 2.60 10.87
CA GLY A 46 7.51 2.98 11.32
C GLY A 46 7.39 4.44 11.77
N GLN A 47 8.08 5.35 11.08
CA GLN A 47 8.06 6.79 11.33
C GLN A 47 7.25 7.53 10.25
N PRO A 48 5.91 7.52 10.30
CA PRO A 48 5.07 7.99 9.19
C PRO A 48 5.23 9.49 8.92
N GLN A 49 5.56 10.29 9.92
CA GLN A 49 5.78 11.73 9.73
C GLN A 49 7.05 11.99 8.91
N GLU A 50 8.14 11.30 9.25
CA GLU A 50 9.41 11.39 8.54
C GLU A 50 9.29 10.81 7.12
N ALA A 51 8.60 9.68 6.97
CA ALA A 51 8.31 9.08 5.68
C ALA A 51 7.51 10.02 4.77
N LEU A 52 6.50 10.70 5.31
CA LEU A 52 5.70 11.70 4.60
C LEU A 52 6.55 12.88 4.12
N LEU A 53 7.40 13.42 5.00
CA LEU A 53 8.29 14.54 4.65
C LEU A 53 9.27 14.13 3.55
N ALA A 54 9.94 13.00 3.71
CA ALA A 54 10.91 12.50 2.74
C ALA A 54 10.26 12.18 1.37
N ALA A 55 9.09 11.54 1.36
CA ALA A 55 8.35 11.25 0.14
C ALA A 55 7.90 12.54 -0.58
N ASN A 56 7.40 13.53 0.15
CA ASN A 56 7.03 14.81 -0.43
C ASN A 56 8.23 15.55 -1.02
N ASP A 57 9.39 15.47 -0.36
CA ASP A 57 10.60 16.13 -0.87
C ASP A 57 11.17 15.42 -2.10
N LEU A 58 11.12 14.08 -2.12
CA LEU A 58 11.52 13.28 -3.27
C LEU A 58 10.61 13.56 -4.49
N LEU A 59 9.30 13.62 -4.28
CA LEU A 59 8.32 13.86 -5.36
C LEU A 59 8.39 15.26 -5.99
N LYS A 60 9.18 16.18 -5.43
CA LYS A 60 9.49 17.49 -6.06
C LYS A 60 10.61 17.41 -7.10
N GLU A 61 11.36 16.31 -7.11
CA GLU A 61 12.45 16.15 -8.08
C GLU A 61 11.91 16.06 -9.52
N PRO A 62 12.47 16.81 -10.47
CA PRO A 62 11.89 16.95 -11.80
C PRO A 62 12.08 15.74 -12.73
N LYS A 63 12.96 14.80 -12.38
CA LYS A 63 13.38 13.70 -13.27
C LYS A 63 13.40 12.34 -12.54
N LEU A 64 12.42 12.09 -11.68
CA LEU A 64 12.30 10.78 -11.05
C LEU A 64 11.95 9.69 -12.08
N SER A 65 12.54 8.50 -11.91
CA SER A 65 12.08 7.34 -12.65
C SER A 65 10.63 6.99 -12.27
N PRO A 66 9.84 6.38 -13.18
CA PRO A 66 8.48 5.93 -12.87
C PRO A 66 8.41 5.03 -11.64
N GLU A 67 9.42 4.18 -11.44
CA GLU A 67 9.51 3.25 -10.32
C GLU A 67 9.67 3.99 -8.99
N ILE A 68 10.61 4.93 -8.92
CA ILE A 68 10.85 5.75 -7.71
C ILE A 68 9.64 6.64 -7.43
N MET A 69 9.02 7.20 -8.46
CA MET A 69 7.80 8.00 -8.31
C MET A 69 6.65 7.17 -7.73
N SER A 70 6.47 5.95 -8.23
CA SER A 70 5.45 5.03 -7.73
C SER A 70 5.70 4.63 -6.28
N GLU A 71 6.96 4.29 -5.93
CA GLU A 71 7.36 3.97 -4.56
C GLU A 71 7.12 5.15 -3.62
N ALA A 72 7.54 6.36 -4.01
CA ALA A 72 7.36 7.55 -3.18
C ALA A 72 5.88 7.89 -2.94
N ARG A 73 5.03 7.73 -3.95
CA ARG A 73 3.58 7.87 -3.81
C ARG A 73 3.00 6.81 -2.86
N TYR A 74 3.46 5.57 -2.98
CA TYR A 74 3.01 4.49 -2.10
C TYR A 74 3.37 4.77 -0.64
N VAL A 75 4.61 5.12 -0.35
CA VAL A 75 5.05 5.49 1.01
C VAL A 75 4.26 6.69 1.53
N ARG A 76 4.03 7.70 0.70
CA ARG A 76 3.24 8.88 1.06
C ARG A 76 1.80 8.52 1.40
N ALA A 77 1.16 7.69 0.60
CA ALA A 77 -0.20 7.23 0.85
C ALA A 77 -0.31 6.46 2.17
N LYS A 78 0.61 5.53 2.43
CA LYS A 78 0.67 4.79 3.70
C LYS A 78 0.93 5.69 4.89
N ALA A 79 1.81 6.67 4.75
CA ALA A 79 2.06 7.65 5.79
C ALA A 79 0.81 8.48 6.10
N TYR A 80 0.06 8.95 5.10
CA TYR A 80 -1.21 9.63 5.30
C TYR A 80 -2.24 8.77 6.04
N ILE A 81 -2.36 7.49 5.69
CA ILE A 81 -3.26 6.55 6.37
C ILE A 81 -2.85 6.39 7.83
N SER A 82 -1.57 6.17 8.12
CA SER A 82 -1.05 6.02 9.48
C SER A 82 -1.26 7.27 10.33
N LEU A 83 -1.21 8.46 9.71
CA LEU A 83 -1.45 9.75 10.35
C LEU A 83 -2.94 10.14 10.43
N LYS A 84 -3.86 9.25 10.07
CA LYS A 84 -5.32 9.50 10.06
C LYS A 84 -5.72 10.65 9.13
N GLN A 85 -5.03 10.76 7.99
CA GLN A 85 -5.29 11.75 6.94
C GLN A 85 -5.69 11.05 5.63
N GLU A 86 -6.56 10.06 5.73
CA GLU A 86 -6.90 9.09 4.69
C GLU A 86 -7.35 9.75 3.37
N ASN A 87 -8.08 10.86 3.46
CA ASN A 87 -8.53 11.58 2.25
C ASN A 87 -7.36 12.09 1.39
N LYS A 88 -6.20 12.36 1.99
CA LYS A 88 -5.00 12.79 1.25
C LYS A 88 -4.32 11.62 0.53
N ALA A 89 -4.53 10.39 0.98
CA ALA A 89 -3.99 9.20 0.34
C ALA A 89 -4.69 8.84 -0.98
N LEU A 90 -5.94 9.26 -1.18
CA LEU A 90 -6.79 8.82 -2.29
C LEU A 90 -6.17 9.07 -3.66
N ALA A 91 -5.55 10.23 -3.89
CA ALA A 91 -4.97 10.57 -5.18
C ALA A 91 -3.79 9.65 -5.53
N ASP A 92 -2.91 9.38 -4.57
CA ASP A 92 -1.77 8.48 -4.75
C ASP A 92 -2.23 7.04 -4.94
N LEU A 93 -3.15 6.56 -4.10
CA LEU A 93 -3.69 5.20 -4.23
C LEU A 93 -4.37 4.97 -5.58
N LYS A 94 -5.14 5.94 -6.08
CA LYS A 94 -5.76 5.87 -7.43
C LYS A 94 -4.71 5.74 -8.53
N GLU A 95 -3.61 6.47 -8.42
CA GLU A 95 -2.56 6.42 -9.45
C GLU A 95 -1.79 5.10 -9.40
N ILE A 96 -1.34 4.67 -8.21
CA ILE A 96 -0.54 3.45 -8.04
C ILE A 96 -1.36 2.20 -8.39
N SER A 97 -2.64 2.18 -8.01
CA SER A 97 -3.54 1.03 -8.22
C SER A 97 -3.88 0.75 -9.69
N LYS A 98 -3.42 1.58 -10.63
CA LYS A 98 -3.57 1.32 -12.07
C LYS A 98 -2.76 0.14 -12.55
N ASP A 99 -1.64 -0.18 -11.89
CA ASP A 99 -0.79 -1.32 -12.22
C ASP A 99 -0.72 -2.34 -11.09
N THR A 100 -1.69 -3.23 -11.03
CA THR A 100 -1.78 -4.31 -10.04
C THR A 100 -0.81 -5.47 -10.27
N ARG A 101 0.04 -5.40 -11.31
CA ARG A 101 1.13 -6.37 -11.51
C ARG A 101 2.26 -6.16 -10.52
N THR A 102 2.39 -4.96 -9.98
CA THR A 102 3.32 -4.66 -8.90
C THR A 102 2.68 -4.94 -7.54
N ILE A 103 3.50 -5.30 -6.54
CA ILE A 103 3.01 -5.53 -5.18
C ILE A 103 2.38 -4.25 -4.58
N HIS A 104 3.01 -3.10 -4.78
CA HIS A 104 2.48 -1.81 -4.31
C HIS A 104 1.16 -1.44 -4.99
N GLY A 105 1.02 -1.75 -6.29
CA GLY A 105 -0.22 -1.53 -7.02
C GLY A 105 -1.36 -2.42 -6.54
N ALA A 106 -1.09 -3.70 -6.27
CA ALA A 106 -2.07 -4.62 -5.73
C ALA A 106 -2.51 -4.21 -4.31
N GLU A 107 -1.57 -3.89 -3.43
CA GLU A 107 -1.87 -3.36 -2.10
C GLU A 107 -2.65 -2.05 -2.17
N ALA A 108 -2.21 -1.10 -3.02
CA ALA A 108 -2.89 0.18 -3.19
C ALA A 108 -4.34 0.01 -3.70
N LYS A 109 -4.60 -0.98 -4.55
CA LYS A 109 -5.95 -1.30 -5.02
C LYS A 109 -6.86 -1.72 -3.88
N TYR A 110 -6.36 -2.62 -3.02
CA TYR A 110 -7.06 -3.02 -1.81
C TYR A 110 -7.27 -1.83 -0.86
N LEU A 111 -6.23 -1.05 -0.55
CA LEU A 111 -6.31 0.10 0.36
C LEU A 111 -7.28 1.16 -0.14
N LEU A 112 -7.32 1.40 -1.45
CA LEU A 112 -8.28 2.33 -2.06
C LEU A 112 -9.74 1.89 -1.80
N ALA A 113 -10.03 0.60 -2.00
CA ALA A 113 -11.34 0.03 -1.71
C ALA A 113 -11.66 0.08 -0.21
N GLN A 114 -10.69 -0.21 0.65
CA GLN A 114 -10.83 -0.15 2.10
C GLN A 114 -11.21 1.27 2.56
N LEU A 115 -10.52 2.30 2.04
CA LEU A 115 -10.86 3.68 2.38
C LEU A 115 -12.28 4.07 1.95
N TYR A 116 -12.73 3.65 0.78
CA TYR A 116 -14.13 3.86 0.38
C TYR A 116 -15.10 3.14 1.32
N TYR A 117 -14.82 1.87 1.66
CA TYR A 117 -15.64 1.09 2.59
C TYR A 117 -15.73 1.74 3.97
N ASP A 118 -14.62 2.21 4.53
CA ASP A 118 -14.57 2.87 5.84
C ASP A 118 -15.36 4.20 5.85
N ASN A 119 -15.35 4.90 4.72
CA ASN A 119 -16.14 6.11 4.51
C ASN A 119 -17.63 5.83 4.14
N LYS A 120 -18.09 4.58 4.20
CA LYS A 120 -19.46 4.16 3.83
C LYS A 120 -19.82 4.38 2.35
N ASP A 121 -18.82 4.50 1.51
CA ASP A 121 -18.97 4.60 0.06
C ASP A 121 -18.85 3.21 -0.58
N ASP A 122 -19.85 2.36 -0.28
CA ASP A 122 -19.87 0.96 -0.72
C ASP A 122 -19.85 0.83 -2.23
N LYS A 123 -20.49 1.76 -2.93
CA LYS A 123 -20.56 1.75 -4.40
C LYS A 123 -19.18 1.89 -5.04
N ASN A 124 -18.37 2.85 -4.59
CA ASN A 124 -17.02 3.02 -5.11
C ASN A 124 -16.09 1.89 -4.62
N ALA A 125 -16.25 1.41 -3.39
CA ALA A 125 -15.50 0.26 -2.88
C ALA A 125 -15.75 -0.99 -3.74
N GLU A 126 -17.02 -1.33 -3.98
CA GLU A 126 -17.42 -2.46 -4.83
C GLU A 126 -16.87 -2.32 -6.26
N THR A 127 -17.01 -1.14 -6.87
CA THR A 127 -16.48 -0.88 -8.22
C THR A 127 -14.97 -1.14 -8.31
N VAL A 128 -14.20 -0.68 -7.33
CA VAL A 128 -12.73 -0.90 -7.28
C VAL A 128 -12.42 -2.39 -7.12
N LEU A 129 -13.14 -3.10 -6.25
CA LEU A 129 -12.91 -4.51 -5.99
C LEU A 129 -13.31 -5.40 -7.16
N MET A 130 -14.44 -5.14 -7.79
CA MET A 130 -14.86 -5.87 -8.99
C MET A 130 -13.83 -5.73 -10.10
N ASN A 131 -13.35 -4.51 -10.35
CA ASN A 131 -12.27 -4.27 -11.31
C ASN A 131 -10.97 -5.00 -10.93
N PHE A 132 -10.66 -5.08 -9.62
CA PHE A 132 -9.48 -5.80 -9.14
C PHE A 132 -9.58 -7.31 -9.40
N ILE A 133 -10.76 -7.89 -9.15
CA ILE A 133 -11.03 -9.31 -9.36
C ILE A 133 -11.03 -9.65 -10.85
N GLU A 134 -11.66 -8.83 -11.70
CA GLU A 134 -11.72 -9.04 -13.16
C GLU A 134 -10.35 -8.99 -13.82
N ASN A 135 -9.51 -8.04 -13.45
CA ASN A 135 -8.17 -7.88 -14.04
C ASN A 135 -7.14 -8.83 -13.40
N GLY A 136 -7.38 -9.26 -12.18
CA GLY A 136 -6.48 -10.12 -11.42
C GLY A 136 -5.14 -9.47 -11.06
N THR A 137 -4.30 -10.24 -10.40
CA THR A 137 -2.94 -9.85 -10.01
C THR A 137 -2.11 -11.10 -9.69
N PRO A 138 -0.78 -11.09 -9.87
CA PRO A 138 0.09 -12.16 -9.35
C PRO A 138 0.17 -12.17 -7.81
N HIS A 139 -0.22 -11.08 -7.15
CA HIS A 139 -0.15 -10.89 -5.69
C HIS A 139 -1.41 -11.40 -5.01
N GLN A 140 -1.54 -12.73 -4.91
CA GLN A 140 -2.76 -13.42 -4.48
C GLN A 140 -3.26 -13.03 -3.09
N TYR A 141 -2.37 -12.68 -2.17
CA TYR A 141 -2.73 -12.20 -0.84
C TYR A 141 -3.62 -10.94 -0.91
N TRP A 142 -3.21 -9.94 -1.69
CA TRP A 142 -4.00 -8.70 -1.82
C TRP A 142 -5.32 -8.92 -2.55
N LEU A 143 -5.32 -9.83 -3.52
CA LEU A 143 -6.56 -10.22 -4.20
C LEU A 143 -7.53 -10.91 -3.21
N ALA A 144 -7.03 -11.82 -2.39
CA ALA A 144 -7.81 -12.49 -1.35
C ALA A 144 -8.40 -11.50 -0.33
N ARG A 145 -7.60 -10.51 0.11
CA ARG A 145 -8.08 -9.40 0.94
C ARG A 145 -9.20 -8.62 0.25
N GLY A 146 -9.09 -8.43 -1.07
CA GLY A 146 -10.13 -7.79 -1.88
C GLY A 146 -11.43 -8.58 -1.91
N PHE A 147 -11.37 -9.91 -2.08
CA PHE A 147 -12.55 -10.79 -2.02
C PHE A 147 -13.25 -10.73 -0.66
N ILE A 148 -12.47 -10.73 0.43
CA ILE A 148 -13.01 -10.65 1.79
C ILE A 148 -13.71 -9.29 2.01
N LEU A 149 -13.09 -8.20 1.58
CA LEU A 149 -13.69 -6.86 1.70
C LEU A 149 -14.97 -6.73 0.86
N LEU A 150 -15.00 -7.35 -0.31
CA LEU A 150 -16.22 -7.40 -1.14
C LEU A 150 -17.34 -8.17 -0.43
N ALA A 151 -17.02 -9.30 0.22
CA ALA A 151 -17.98 -10.03 1.03
C ALA A 151 -18.48 -9.18 2.22
N ASP A 152 -17.61 -8.42 2.89
CA ASP A 152 -18.00 -7.50 3.97
C ASP A 152 -18.96 -6.39 3.48
N ILE A 153 -18.80 -5.91 2.24
CA ILE A 153 -19.74 -4.98 1.61
C ILE A 153 -21.12 -5.64 1.44
N TYR A 154 -21.19 -6.85 0.91
CA TYR A 154 -22.45 -7.56 0.73
C TYR A 154 -23.14 -7.91 2.06
N ILE A 155 -22.37 -8.31 3.09
CA ILE A 155 -22.89 -8.52 4.46
C ILE A 155 -23.52 -7.20 4.98
N ARG A 156 -22.85 -6.09 4.80
CA ARG A 156 -23.37 -4.77 5.24
C ARG A 156 -24.63 -4.35 4.48
N GLN A 157 -24.78 -4.79 3.25
CA GLN A 157 -25.98 -4.57 2.41
C GLN A 157 -27.12 -5.56 2.70
N GLY A 158 -26.86 -6.59 3.52
CA GLY A 158 -27.84 -7.66 3.83
C GLY A 158 -27.92 -8.74 2.75
N ASP A 159 -26.95 -8.81 1.84
CA ASP A 159 -26.85 -9.84 0.83
C ASP A 159 -25.87 -10.95 1.25
N ASP A 160 -26.28 -11.71 2.26
CA ASP A 160 -25.48 -12.82 2.80
C ASP A 160 -25.24 -13.93 1.77
N PHE A 161 -26.13 -14.06 0.79
CA PHE A 161 -25.96 -15.05 -0.27
C PHE A 161 -24.75 -14.71 -1.15
N GLN A 162 -24.66 -13.48 -1.65
CA GLN A 162 -23.52 -13.03 -2.44
C GLN A 162 -22.21 -13.09 -1.63
N ALA A 163 -22.24 -12.61 -0.39
CA ALA A 163 -21.08 -12.69 0.50
C ALA A 163 -20.55 -14.11 0.62
N ARG A 164 -21.43 -15.08 0.90
CA ARG A 164 -21.09 -16.49 1.02
C ARG A 164 -20.52 -17.08 -0.25
N GLN A 165 -21.04 -16.69 -1.43
CA GLN A 165 -20.50 -17.12 -2.73
C GLN A 165 -19.04 -16.72 -2.90
N TYR A 166 -18.69 -15.44 -2.64
CA TYR A 166 -17.32 -14.95 -2.75
C TYR A 166 -16.38 -15.62 -1.73
N LEU A 167 -16.81 -15.77 -0.47
CA LEU A 167 -16.00 -16.40 0.57
C LEU A 167 -15.75 -17.89 0.30
N THR A 168 -16.76 -18.63 -0.16
CA THR A 168 -16.62 -20.04 -0.50
C THR A 168 -15.72 -20.23 -1.73
N SER A 169 -15.86 -19.38 -2.74
CA SER A 169 -14.98 -19.39 -3.90
C SER A 169 -13.52 -19.15 -3.49
N LEU A 170 -13.30 -18.16 -2.62
CA LEU A 170 -11.95 -17.86 -2.11
C LEU A 170 -11.40 -19.05 -1.30
N GLN A 171 -12.18 -19.63 -0.40
CA GLN A 171 -11.78 -20.78 0.43
C GLN A 171 -11.31 -21.97 -0.43
N ASN A 172 -11.99 -22.22 -1.54
CA ASN A 172 -11.66 -23.35 -2.43
C ASN A 172 -10.40 -23.12 -3.26
N ASN A 173 -10.06 -21.87 -3.56
CA ASN A 173 -9.03 -21.53 -4.53
C ASN A 173 -7.76 -20.93 -3.91
N TYR A 174 -7.85 -20.28 -2.75
CA TYR A 174 -6.70 -19.69 -2.08
C TYR A 174 -5.84 -20.74 -1.39
N LYS A 175 -4.50 -20.66 -1.56
CA LYS A 175 -3.54 -21.65 -1.05
C LYS A 175 -2.44 -21.02 -0.18
N GLY A 176 -2.63 -19.79 0.28
CA GLY A 176 -1.68 -19.13 1.19
C GLY A 176 -1.68 -19.77 2.58
N ASP A 177 -0.55 -19.71 3.24
CA ASP A 177 -0.38 -20.09 4.65
C ASP A 177 -0.27 -18.80 5.50
N ASP A 178 -1.39 -18.12 5.64
CA ASP A 178 -1.53 -16.83 6.29
C ASP A 178 -2.92 -16.71 6.96
N GLU A 179 -3.29 -15.52 7.41
CA GLU A 179 -4.53 -15.27 8.12
C GLU A 179 -5.81 -15.33 7.25
N ILE A 180 -5.68 -15.45 5.93
CA ILE A 180 -6.85 -15.42 5.02
C ILE A 180 -7.86 -16.53 5.33
N ALA A 181 -7.39 -17.75 5.61
CA ALA A 181 -8.27 -18.86 5.97
C ALA A 181 -9.11 -18.54 7.23
N ALA A 182 -8.47 -18.03 8.27
CA ALA A 182 -9.16 -17.63 9.50
C ALA A 182 -10.14 -16.48 9.27
N MET A 183 -9.79 -15.51 8.43
CA MET A 183 -10.67 -14.40 8.05
C MET A 183 -11.93 -14.88 7.32
N ILE A 184 -11.83 -15.90 6.48
CA ILE A 184 -12.96 -16.52 5.79
C ILE A 184 -13.86 -17.25 6.78
N GLU A 185 -13.28 -18.09 7.62
CA GLU A 185 -14.03 -18.89 8.62
C GLU A 185 -14.82 -18.01 9.60
N ASP A 186 -14.23 -16.92 10.07
CA ASP A 186 -14.92 -15.95 10.95
C ASP A 186 -16.19 -15.38 10.31
N ARG A 187 -16.23 -15.22 8.98
CA ARG A 187 -17.38 -14.70 8.26
C ARG A 187 -18.39 -15.76 7.85
N LEU A 188 -17.93 -16.96 7.49
CA LEU A 188 -18.80 -18.08 7.11
C LEU A 188 -19.49 -18.73 8.35
N GLY A 189 -18.87 -18.61 9.52
CA GLY A 189 -19.38 -19.14 10.77
C GLY A 189 -20.45 -18.28 11.45
N LYS A 190 -20.67 -17.08 10.94
CA LYS A 190 -21.73 -16.16 11.41
C LYS A 190 -22.96 -16.31 10.54
#